data_cecd67a0a17b061282e4c895f91479db
#
_entry.id   cecd67a0a17b061282e4c895f91479db
#
_cell.length_a   1.000
_cell.length_b   1.000
_cell.length_c   1.000
_cell.angle_alpha   90.00
_cell.angle_beta   90.00
_cell.angle_gamma   90.00
#
_symmetry.space_group_name_H-M   'P 1'
#
loop_
_entity.id
_entity.type
_entity.pdbx_description
1 polymer ?
#
loop_
_entity_poly.entity_id
_entity_poly.type
_entity_poly.pdbx_seq_one_letter_code
_entity_poly.pdbx_strand_id
1 'polypeptide(L)'
;AILQSYALQKKLREIGTQPEIIDYRCDYISNPFRLVNLKKKGLFNYIYGAIGHICYIPRRFKCNKFRKHMRYSQPVTQGKMQPVAGKYDIYIAGSDQIWDYKLTNFDTTYFLDFVKEGKKKCSYAASIGENLPPEEYQQKYKKLLSDFDEILVREDYGADIVENLTQKRP
;
A
#
# COMPACT_ATOMS: atom_id res chain seq x y z
N ALA A 1 0.42 -9.72 -0.28
CA ALA A 1 -0.54 -8.68 -0.70
C ALA A 1 -1.75 -9.23 -1.47
N ILE A 2 -1.63 -9.81 -2.70
CA ILE A 2 -2.79 -10.17 -3.56
C ILE A 2 -3.82 -11.08 -2.87
N LEU A 3 -3.38 -12.14 -2.18
CA LEU A 3 -4.28 -13.07 -1.48
C LEU A 3 -5.03 -12.40 -0.33
N GLN A 4 -4.38 -11.51 0.41
CA GLN A 4 -5.00 -10.75 1.49
C GLN A 4 -6.04 -9.78 0.95
N SER A 5 -5.72 -9.04 -0.12
CA SER A 5 -6.68 -8.15 -0.77
C SER A 5 -7.90 -8.91 -1.31
N TYR A 6 -7.69 -10.11 -1.86
CA TYR A 6 -8.77 -10.99 -2.29
C TYR A 6 -9.65 -11.44 -1.11
N ALA A 7 -9.02 -11.91 -0.02
CA ALA A 7 -9.73 -12.38 1.16
C ALA A 7 -10.56 -11.25 1.79
N LEU A 8 -9.97 -10.06 1.94
CA LEU A 8 -10.66 -8.89 2.45
C LEU A 8 -11.83 -8.50 1.54
N GLN A 9 -11.61 -8.42 0.21
CA GLN A 9 -12.68 -8.10 -0.73
C GLN A 9 -13.82 -9.14 -0.66
N LYS A 10 -13.49 -10.42 -0.54
CA LYS A 10 -14.50 -11.49 -0.39
C LYS A 10 -15.28 -11.31 0.91
N LYS A 11 -14.57 -11.10 2.03
CA LYS A 11 -15.22 -10.91 3.34
C LYS A 11 -16.13 -9.70 3.38
N LEU A 12 -15.70 -8.59 2.82
CA LEU A 12 -16.54 -7.39 2.71
C LEU A 12 -17.82 -7.63 1.87
N ARG A 13 -17.73 -8.43 0.80
CA ARG A 13 -18.93 -8.81 0.04
C ARG A 13 -19.89 -9.68 0.86
N GLU A 14 -19.38 -10.61 1.65
CA GLU A 14 -20.19 -11.49 2.51
C GLU A 14 -21.02 -10.69 3.53
N ILE A 15 -20.54 -9.54 3.98
CA ILE A 15 -21.28 -8.63 4.88
C ILE A 15 -22.13 -7.59 4.13
N GLY A 16 -22.37 -7.80 2.83
CA GLY A 16 -23.32 -7.01 2.03
C GLY A 16 -22.76 -5.72 1.43
N THR A 17 -21.43 -5.49 1.45
CA THR A 17 -20.83 -4.31 0.82
C THR A 17 -20.40 -4.56 -0.63
N GLN A 18 -20.06 -3.50 -1.36
CA GLN A 18 -19.57 -3.56 -2.75
C GLN A 18 -18.10 -3.12 -2.83
N PRO A 19 -17.15 -3.91 -2.34
CA PRO A 19 -15.75 -3.52 -2.29
C PRO A 19 -15.11 -3.54 -3.68
N GLU A 20 -14.28 -2.55 -3.93
CA GLU A 20 -13.44 -2.42 -5.11
C GLU A 20 -11.99 -2.14 -4.67
N ILE A 21 -11.02 -2.80 -5.30
CA ILE A 21 -9.60 -2.56 -5.01
C ILE A 21 -9.13 -1.41 -5.89
N ILE A 22 -8.58 -0.37 -5.32
CA ILE A 22 -7.97 0.72 -6.07
C ILE A 22 -6.71 0.19 -6.77
N ASP A 23 -6.69 0.20 -8.11
CA ASP A 23 -5.50 -0.18 -8.91
C ASP A 23 -4.48 0.96 -8.88
N TYR A 24 -3.93 1.19 -7.69
CA TYR A 24 -2.90 2.20 -7.48
C TYR A 24 -1.55 1.69 -7.98
N ARG A 25 -0.94 2.44 -8.86
CA ARG A 25 0.37 2.13 -9.46
C ARG A 25 1.40 3.13 -8.95
N CYS A 26 2.09 2.75 -7.89
CA CYS A 26 3.20 3.50 -7.35
C CYS A 26 4.43 3.33 -8.26
N ASP A 27 4.93 4.41 -8.83
CA ASP A 27 6.10 4.39 -9.73
C ASP A 27 7.35 3.85 -9.02
N TYR A 28 7.47 4.11 -7.72
CA TYR A 28 8.59 3.63 -6.91
C TYR A 28 8.63 2.11 -6.79
N ILE A 29 7.46 1.48 -6.59
CA ILE A 29 7.35 0.02 -6.40
C ILE A 29 7.18 -0.69 -7.75
N SER A 30 6.48 -0.06 -8.69
CA SER A 30 6.10 -0.67 -9.97
C SER A 30 7.23 -0.69 -11.00
N ASN A 31 8.28 0.09 -10.81
CA ASN A 31 9.40 0.16 -11.75
C ASN A 31 10.44 -0.93 -11.45
N PRO A 32 10.44 -2.05 -12.20
CA PRO A 32 11.34 -3.18 -11.96
C PRO A 32 12.82 -2.81 -12.18
N PHE A 33 13.10 -1.76 -12.96
CA PHE A 33 14.47 -1.32 -13.25
C PHE A 33 15.10 -0.50 -12.13
N ARG A 34 14.33 0.01 -11.18
CA ARG A 34 14.84 0.80 -10.05
C ARG A 34 15.59 -0.05 -9.04
N LEU A 35 15.28 -1.34 -8.93
CA LEU A 35 16.03 -2.30 -8.10
C LEU A 35 17.40 -2.65 -8.69
N VAL A 36 17.60 -2.37 -9.98
CA VAL A 36 18.89 -2.53 -10.66
C VAL A 36 19.57 -1.16 -10.72
N ASN A 37 20.39 -0.87 -9.71
CA ASN A 37 21.18 0.37 -9.68
C ASN A 37 22.30 0.27 -10.73
N LEU A 38 21.98 0.64 -11.98
CA LEU A 38 22.83 0.49 -13.18
C LEU A 38 24.18 1.20 -13.07
N LYS A 39 24.34 2.16 -12.15
CA LYS A 39 25.56 2.94 -12.00
C LYS A 39 26.68 2.25 -11.16
N LYS A 40 26.40 1.14 -10.48
CA LYS A 40 27.36 0.53 -9.56
C LYS A 40 27.63 -0.97 -9.75
N LYS A 41 27.02 -1.64 -10.73
CA LYS A 41 27.13 -3.10 -10.87
C LYS A 41 27.44 -3.48 -12.31
N GLY A 42 28.62 -4.11 -12.53
CA GLY A 42 29.10 -4.56 -13.83
C GLY A 42 28.13 -5.50 -14.58
N LEU A 43 28.48 -5.82 -15.83
CA LEU A 43 27.73 -6.65 -16.80
C LEU A 43 27.13 -7.93 -16.19
N PHE A 44 27.82 -8.58 -15.27
CA PHE A 44 27.38 -9.79 -14.58
C PHE A 44 26.05 -9.58 -13.83
N ASN A 45 25.89 -8.47 -13.11
CA ASN A 45 24.66 -8.19 -12.34
C ASN A 45 23.48 -7.83 -13.25
N TYR A 46 23.76 -7.29 -14.45
CA TYR A 46 22.72 -7.08 -15.46
C TYR A 46 22.18 -8.39 -15.99
N ILE A 47 23.04 -9.38 -16.27
CA ILE A 47 22.65 -10.71 -16.73
C ILE A 47 21.86 -11.45 -15.63
N TYR A 48 22.32 -11.42 -14.38
CA TYR A 48 21.58 -12.00 -13.25
C TYR A 48 20.21 -11.33 -13.04
N GLY A 49 20.13 -10.03 -13.20
CA GLY A 49 18.86 -9.30 -13.15
C GLY A 49 17.90 -9.74 -14.26
N ALA A 50 18.40 -9.86 -15.48
CA ALA A 50 17.61 -10.31 -16.63
C ALA A 50 17.10 -11.76 -16.47
N ILE A 51 17.96 -12.68 -16.01
CA ILE A 51 17.57 -14.06 -15.71
C ILE A 51 16.51 -14.10 -14.60
N GLY A 52 16.70 -13.33 -13.53
CA GLY A 52 15.72 -13.17 -12.47
C GLY A 52 14.36 -12.72 -12.99
N HIS A 53 14.33 -11.75 -13.90
CA HIS A 53 13.08 -11.29 -14.54
C HIS A 53 12.40 -12.39 -15.35
N ILE A 54 13.16 -13.20 -16.11
CA ILE A 54 12.61 -14.32 -16.89
C ILE A 54 11.99 -15.37 -15.96
N CYS A 55 12.65 -15.70 -14.86
CA CYS A 55 12.14 -16.64 -13.85
C CYS A 55 10.85 -16.14 -13.16
N TYR A 56 10.63 -14.83 -13.09
CA TYR A 56 9.41 -14.25 -12.52
C TYR A 56 8.22 -14.22 -13.48
N ILE A 57 8.42 -14.42 -14.79
CA ILE A 57 7.33 -14.38 -15.79
C ILE A 57 6.20 -15.35 -15.47
N PRO A 58 6.43 -16.64 -15.17
CA PRO A 58 5.35 -17.58 -14.86
C PRO A 58 4.55 -17.18 -13.62
N ARG A 59 5.24 -16.65 -12.58
CA ARG A 59 4.60 -16.14 -11.38
C ARG A 59 3.71 -14.94 -11.68
N ARG A 60 4.19 -13.97 -12.46
CA ARG A 60 3.41 -12.81 -12.89
C ARG A 60 2.17 -13.22 -13.68
N PHE A 61 2.30 -14.19 -14.57
CA PHE A 61 1.17 -14.72 -15.34
C PHE A 61 0.11 -15.34 -14.44
N LYS A 62 0.51 -16.20 -13.47
CA LYS A 62 -0.39 -16.79 -12.48
C LYS A 62 -1.07 -15.71 -11.62
N CYS A 63 -0.31 -14.74 -11.13
CA CYS A 63 -0.86 -13.61 -10.37
C CYS A 63 -1.87 -12.79 -11.20
N ASN A 64 -1.56 -12.49 -12.45
CA ASN A 64 -2.47 -11.75 -13.34
C ASN A 64 -3.74 -12.54 -13.65
N LYS A 65 -3.63 -13.86 -13.83
CA LYS A 65 -4.81 -14.74 -13.99
C LYS A 65 -5.68 -14.72 -12.72
N PHE A 66 -5.06 -14.78 -11.54
CA PHE A 66 -5.77 -14.73 -10.26
C PHE A 66 -6.46 -13.37 -10.04
N ARG A 67 -5.81 -12.27 -10.43
CA ARG A 67 -6.39 -10.92 -10.33
C ARG A 67 -7.72 -10.75 -11.07
N LYS A 68 -7.98 -11.55 -12.10
CA LYS A 68 -9.26 -11.53 -12.83
C LYS A 68 -10.48 -11.92 -11.97
N HIS A 69 -10.26 -12.58 -10.84
CA HIS A 69 -11.31 -12.91 -9.87
C HIS A 69 -11.62 -11.77 -8.89
N MET A 70 -10.92 -10.67 -9.00
CA MET A 70 -11.03 -9.50 -8.12
C MET A 70 -11.61 -8.32 -8.89
N ARG A 71 -12.33 -7.45 -8.19
CA ARG A 71 -12.86 -6.22 -8.76
C ARG A 71 -11.91 -5.08 -8.47
N TYR A 72 -11.44 -4.42 -9.52
CA TYR A 72 -10.52 -3.29 -9.45
C TYR A 72 -11.16 -2.01 -9.99
N SER A 73 -10.72 -0.86 -9.47
CA SER A 73 -10.95 0.44 -10.09
C SER A 73 -10.18 0.55 -11.42
N GLN A 74 -10.44 1.62 -12.16
CA GLN A 74 -9.50 2.04 -13.19
C GLN A 74 -8.12 2.32 -12.57
N PRO A 75 -7.02 2.14 -13.36
CA PRO A 75 -5.68 2.43 -12.89
C PRO A 75 -5.50 3.90 -12.52
N VAL A 76 -4.87 4.15 -11.39
CA VAL A 76 -4.53 5.49 -10.90
C VAL A 76 -3.07 5.53 -10.45
N THR A 77 -2.47 6.72 -10.47
CA THR A 77 -1.08 6.98 -10.04
C THR A 77 -1.05 8.14 -9.06
N GLN A 78 0.09 8.33 -8.39
CA GLN A 78 0.31 9.46 -7.51
C GLN A 78 -0.01 10.79 -8.22
N GLY A 79 -0.74 11.67 -7.56
CA GLY A 79 -1.22 12.95 -8.13
C GLY A 79 -2.38 12.84 -9.14
N LYS A 80 -2.81 11.63 -9.53
CA LYS A 80 -3.95 11.39 -10.43
C LYS A 80 -5.01 10.52 -9.77
N MET A 81 -5.41 10.88 -8.54
CA MET A 81 -6.36 10.12 -7.72
C MET A 81 -7.81 10.58 -7.87
N GLN A 82 -8.09 11.66 -8.61
CA GLN A 82 -9.42 12.25 -8.76
C GLN A 82 -10.52 11.24 -9.12
N PRO A 83 -10.27 10.24 -9.99
CA PRO A 83 -11.31 9.29 -10.38
C PRO A 83 -11.82 8.40 -9.23
N VAL A 84 -11.03 8.29 -8.15
CA VAL A 84 -11.35 7.45 -6.99
C VAL A 84 -11.52 8.24 -5.70
N ALA A 85 -11.07 9.50 -5.63
CA ALA A 85 -10.96 10.31 -4.42
C ALA A 85 -12.29 10.59 -3.67
N GLY A 86 -13.43 10.55 -4.35
CA GLY A 86 -14.76 10.76 -3.75
C GLY A 86 -15.76 9.65 -4.09
N LYS A 87 -15.29 8.58 -4.75
CA LYS A 87 -16.15 7.53 -5.32
C LYS A 87 -16.78 6.63 -4.26
N TYR A 88 -16.08 6.37 -3.16
CA TYR A 88 -16.49 5.40 -2.15
C TYR A 88 -16.86 6.11 -0.84
N ASP A 89 -17.64 5.44 0.00
CA ASP A 89 -18.03 5.96 1.31
C ASP A 89 -16.96 5.66 2.36
N ILE A 90 -16.26 4.53 2.21
CA ILE A 90 -15.20 4.08 3.11
C ILE A 90 -13.97 3.70 2.27
N TYR A 91 -12.81 4.15 2.71
CA TYR A 91 -11.51 3.78 2.14
C TYR A 91 -10.71 2.99 3.16
N ILE A 92 -10.15 1.86 2.72
CA ILE A 92 -9.38 0.98 3.60
C ILE A 92 -7.96 0.87 3.08
N ALA A 93 -7.01 1.37 3.87
CA ALA A 93 -5.59 1.15 3.66
C ALA A 93 -5.17 -0.19 4.28
N GLY A 94 -4.42 -0.99 3.61
CA GLY A 94 -3.92 -2.25 4.15
C GLY A 94 -3.70 -3.27 3.06
N SER A 95 -3.29 -4.43 3.32
CA SER A 95 -2.61 -5.07 4.46
C SER A 95 -1.22 -5.48 3.99
N ASP A 96 -0.26 -4.62 4.13
CA ASP A 96 1.16 -4.84 3.82
C ASP A 96 1.98 -3.76 4.54
N GLN A 97 3.29 -3.74 4.35
CA GLN A 97 4.19 -2.70 4.86
C GLN A 97 4.01 -1.37 4.09
N ILE A 98 2.76 -0.93 3.95
CA ILE A 98 2.39 0.25 3.17
C ILE A 98 2.79 1.56 3.85
N TRP A 99 3.01 1.53 5.16
CA TRP A 99 3.47 2.67 5.94
C TRP A 99 4.96 2.62 6.26
N ASP A 100 5.72 1.67 5.71
CA ASP A 100 7.18 1.69 5.78
C ASP A 100 7.74 2.71 4.78
N TYR A 101 8.32 3.80 5.32
CA TYR A 101 8.87 4.89 4.51
C TYR A 101 10.01 4.45 3.59
N LYS A 102 10.76 3.39 3.96
CA LYS A 102 11.86 2.85 3.14
C LYS A 102 11.33 2.11 1.93
N LEU A 103 10.23 1.36 2.09
CA LEU A 103 9.64 0.56 1.03
C LEU A 103 8.79 1.39 0.07
N THR A 104 8.09 2.40 0.59
CA THR A 104 7.17 3.23 -0.19
C THR A 104 7.77 4.55 -0.64
N ASN A 105 8.99 4.90 -0.19
CA ASN A 105 9.57 6.22 -0.36
C ASN A 105 8.66 7.33 0.19
N PHE A 106 8.03 7.02 1.32
CA PHE A 106 7.06 7.89 1.99
C PHE A 106 5.95 8.41 1.06
N ASP A 107 5.41 7.53 0.22
CA ASP A 107 4.27 7.85 -0.63
C ASP A 107 3.00 8.01 0.22
N THR A 108 2.53 9.24 0.37
CA THR A 108 1.40 9.58 1.23
C THR A 108 0.06 9.07 0.72
N THR A 109 -0.01 8.63 -0.52
CA THR A 109 -1.21 7.98 -1.07
C THR A 109 -1.63 6.75 -0.26
N TYR A 110 -0.66 6.04 0.34
CA TYR A 110 -0.95 4.90 1.22
C TYR A 110 -1.56 5.29 2.57
N PHE A 111 -1.52 6.58 2.91
CA PHE A 111 -2.22 7.16 4.06
C PHE A 111 -3.57 7.76 3.67
N LEU A 112 -4.06 7.49 2.46
CA LEU A 112 -5.35 7.97 1.98
C LEU A 112 -5.48 9.51 1.98
N ASP A 113 -4.38 10.22 1.73
CA ASP A 113 -4.33 11.68 1.72
C ASP A 113 -5.17 12.32 0.59
N PHE A 114 -5.46 11.54 -0.46
CA PHE A 114 -6.30 11.94 -1.59
C PHE A 114 -7.80 11.86 -1.32
N VAL A 115 -8.22 11.24 -0.23
CA VAL A 115 -9.65 11.01 0.09
C VAL A 115 -10.31 12.32 0.47
N LYS A 116 -11.47 12.61 -0.14
CA LYS A 116 -12.21 13.83 0.09
C LYS A 116 -12.82 13.85 1.50
N GLU A 117 -12.99 15.05 2.03
CA GLU A 117 -13.68 15.31 3.29
C GLU A 117 -15.09 14.67 3.31
N GLY A 118 -15.52 14.21 4.48
CA GLY A 118 -16.80 13.52 4.68
C GLY A 118 -16.81 12.05 4.31
N LYS A 119 -15.67 11.49 3.88
CA LYS A 119 -15.50 10.05 3.63
C LYS A 119 -14.70 9.40 4.75
N LYS A 120 -15.01 8.15 5.09
CA LYS A 120 -14.32 7.42 6.15
C LYS A 120 -13.00 6.83 5.67
N LYS A 121 -11.99 6.94 6.51
CA LYS A 121 -10.64 6.39 6.30
C LYS A 121 -10.34 5.35 7.38
N CYS A 122 -10.11 4.12 6.97
CA CYS A 122 -9.77 3.03 7.87
C CYS A 122 -8.48 2.35 7.43
N SER A 123 -7.82 1.64 8.34
CA SER A 123 -6.80 0.68 7.95
C SER A 123 -7.16 -0.73 8.41
N TYR A 124 -6.63 -1.72 7.69
CA TYR A 124 -6.77 -3.12 8.06
C TYR A 124 -5.45 -3.86 7.89
N ALA A 125 -4.86 -4.26 9.01
CA ALA A 125 -3.58 -4.95 9.06
C ALA A 125 -2.45 -4.20 8.32
N ALA A 126 -2.45 -2.86 8.38
CA ALA A 126 -1.35 -2.05 7.87
C ALA A 126 -0.11 -2.22 8.75
N SER A 127 1.07 -2.11 8.15
CA SER A 127 2.35 -2.22 8.86
C SER A 127 3.22 -0.99 8.59
N ILE A 128 3.86 -0.50 9.65
CA ILE A 128 4.81 0.63 9.60
C ILE A 128 6.24 0.11 9.31
N GLY A 129 6.45 -1.20 9.37
CA GLY A 129 7.78 -1.81 9.33
C GLY A 129 8.36 -2.01 10.73
N GLU A 130 9.66 -2.25 10.83
CA GLU A 130 10.31 -2.64 12.08
C GLU A 130 10.84 -1.47 12.92
N ASN A 131 10.77 -0.24 12.41
CA ASN A 131 11.39 0.91 13.06
C ASN A 131 10.45 2.10 13.15
N LEU A 132 10.53 2.82 14.25
CA LEU A 132 9.95 4.15 14.37
C LEU A 132 10.47 5.03 13.21
N PRO A 133 9.58 5.77 12.52
CA PRO A 133 10.02 6.68 11.47
C PRO A 133 11.03 7.71 12.00
N PRO A 134 12.02 8.10 11.17
CA PRO A 134 12.94 9.16 11.52
C PRO A 134 12.22 10.43 11.98
N GLU A 135 12.82 11.18 12.87
CA GLU A 135 12.23 12.36 13.51
C GLU A 135 11.66 13.36 12.48
N GLU A 136 12.36 13.52 11.37
CA GLU A 136 11.93 14.38 10.25
C GLU A 136 10.58 13.97 9.62
N TYR A 137 10.19 12.69 9.73
CA TYR A 137 8.92 12.17 9.22
C TYR A 137 7.84 12.07 10.29
N GLN A 138 8.18 12.03 11.59
CA GLN A 138 7.22 11.75 12.66
C GLN A 138 6.03 12.72 12.69
N GLN A 139 6.27 14.02 12.48
CA GLN A 139 5.19 15.00 12.43
C GLN A 139 4.23 14.76 11.25
N LYS A 140 4.77 14.33 10.11
CA LYS A 140 3.94 13.99 8.94
C LYS A 140 3.14 12.71 9.17
N TYR A 141 3.77 11.69 9.78
CA TYR A 141 3.07 10.46 10.18
C TYR A 141 1.95 10.77 11.17
N LYS A 142 2.24 11.56 12.22
CA LYS A 142 1.25 11.99 13.20
C LYS A 142 0.02 12.60 12.52
N LYS A 143 0.25 13.59 11.64
CA LYS A 143 -0.84 14.25 10.91
C LYS A 143 -1.65 13.27 10.07
N LEU A 144 -0.98 12.44 9.26
CA LEU A 144 -1.63 11.51 8.34
C LEU A 144 -2.39 10.40 9.09
N LEU A 145 -1.82 9.84 10.16
CA LEU A 145 -2.48 8.82 10.97
C LEU A 145 -3.65 9.38 11.77
N SER A 146 -3.55 10.62 12.26
CA SER A 146 -4.64 11.27 13.00
C SER A 146 -5.89 11.53 12.14
N ASP A 147 -5.75 11.47 10.83
CA ASP A 147 -6.83 11.68 9.85
C ASP A 147 -7.63 10.39 9.56
N PHE A 148 -7.26 9.27 10.18
CA PHE A 148 -8.01 8.02 10.10
C PHE A 148 -9.11 7.97 11.16
N ASP A 149 -10.28 7.46 10.75
CA ASP A 149 -11.39 7.18 11.68
C ASP A 149 -11.08 5.94 12.52
N GLU A 150 -10.53 4.89 11.89
CA GLU A 150 -10.19 3.63 12.54
C GLU A 150 -8.84 3.10 12.02
N ILE A 151 -7.96 2.73 12.95
CA ILE A 151 -6.66 2.16 12.61
C ILE A 151 -6.58 0.75 13.18
N LEU A 152 -6.38 -0.23 12.30
CA LEU A 152 -6.04 -1.61 12.67
C LEU A 152 -4.69 -1.95 12.03
N VAL A 153 -3.70 -2.15 12.87
CA VAL A 153 -2.35 -2.54 12.45
C VAL A 153 -2.14 -4.04 12.59
N ARG A 154 -1.11 -4.55 11.97
CA ARG A 154 -0.83 -5.99 11.93
C ARG A 154 -0.03 -6.46 13.14
N GLU A 155 0.86 -5.63 13.64
CA GLU A 155 1.81 -5.96 14.70
C GLU A 155 1.61 -5.06 15.93
N ASP A 156 1.79 -5.62 17.14
CA ASP A 156 1.73 -4.88 18.40
C ASP A 156 2.71 -3.71 18.42
N TYR A 157 3.91 -3.92 17.87
CA TYR A 157 4.90 -2.86 17.69
C TYR A 157 4.38 -1.68 16.84
N GLY A 158 3.62 -1.98 15.78
CA GLY A 158 2.94 -0.95 14.97
C GLY A 158 1.90 -0.18 15.78
N ALA A 159 1.19 -0.86 16.69
CA ALA A 159 0.25 -0.21 17.58
C ALA A 159 0.96 0.75 18.55
N ASP A 160 2.09 0.34 19.12
CA ASP A 160 2.90 1.19 20.00
C ASP A 160 3.41 2.44 19.27
N ILE A 161 3.83 2.31 17.99
CA ILE A 161 4.24 3.46 17.18
C ILE A 161 3.06 4.41 16.94
N VAL A 162 1.89 3.88 16.55
CA VAL A 162 0.69 4.71 16.32
C VAL A 162 0.30 5.43 17.60
N GLU A 163 0.29 4.73 18.74
CA GLU A 163 -0.02 5.32 20.04
C GLU A 163 0.97 6.42 20.41
N ASN A 164 2.27 6.20 20.23
CA ASN A 164 3.29 7.20 20.49
C ASN A 164 3.12 8.46 19.63
N LEU A 165 2.75 8.30 18.35
CA LEU A 165 2.61 9.40 17.42
C LEU A 165 1.28 10.14 17.59
N THR A 166 0.18 9.43 17.81
CA THR A 166 -1.18 10.01 17.77
C THR A 166 -1.81 10.18 19.13
N GLN A 167 -1.24 9.59 20.19
CA GLN A 167 -1.81 9.48 21.55
C GLN A 167 -3.13 8.68 21.57
N LYS A 168 -3.37 7.86 20.55
CA LYS A 168 -4.52 6.94 20.44
C LYS A 168 -4.00 5.55 20.15
N ARG A 169 -4.44 4.56 20.94
CA ARG A 169 -4.13 3.17 20.66
C ARG A 169 -5.08 2.64 19.57
N PRO A 170 -4.52 2.06 18.49
CA PRO A 170 -5.33 1.45 17.44
C PRO A 170 -5.99 0.14 17.88
#